data_c1faf7a3715745214645f0a354f62602
#
_entry.id   c1faf7a3715745214645f0a354f62602
#
_cell.length_a   1.000
_cell.length_b   1.000
_cell.length_c   1.000
_cell.angle_alpha   90.00
_cell.angle_beta   90.00
_cell.angle_gamma   90.00
#
_symmetry.space_group_name_H-M   'P 1'
#
loop_
_entity.id
_entity.type
_entity.pdbx_description
1 polymer ?
#
loop_
_entity_poly.entity_id
_entity_poly.type
_entity_poly.pdbx_seq_one_letter_code
_entity_poly.pdbx_strand_id
1 'polypeptide(L)'
;MWRSGARIVALALLLGAGVAFGAEPKEWLERMNKALTTRNYVGVFTHVHGGRVETLRIIHRVRGRDVSERLLSLDGSGREFIREGTEVTCYFPDRRTVLVERRAPDGPLLGALPAIDDASTQVYEIRGGERERLLGRSTRVVALHPRDEYRYGYRLWIDEQTSMPLKTQLCNQTGEVIEQIVFSTIDLPERIPDAMFKPQMDASNYRWFRADRQVASNTAPALWEAMRLPPGFRMATRSAQSLPGSSEPVAHLVFTDGIASVSVFVEPRKPDTQPAEGPARVGSSSAFSTVVDGHQITAVGEVPPTTVELIAKQVKASKAARQSTSATEGLGLAPQRK
;
A
#
# COMPACT_ATOMS: atom_id res chain seq x y z
N MET A 1 45.09 12.67 78.97
CA MET A 1 43.66 12.78 78.61
C MET A 1 43.52 13.47 77.24
N TRP A 2 43.39 12.71 76.18
CA TRP A 2 43.12 13.27 74.89
C TRP A 2 42.17 12.34 74.13
N ARG A 3 41.00 12.83 73.85
CA ARG A 3 39.94 12.16 73.13
C ARG A 3 40.07 12.49 71.65
N SER A 4 40.39 11.52 70.81
CA SER A 4 40.35 11.64 69.37
C SER A 4 38.98 11.24 68.89
N GLY A 5 38.25 12.21 68.31
CA GLY A 5 36.97 11.99 67.60
C GLY A 5 37.19 11.61 66.15
N ALA A 6 36.83 10.40 65.78
CA ALA A 6 36.81 9.95 64.40
C ALA A 6 35.55 10.46 63.70
N ARG A 7 35.73 11.27 62.65
CA ARG A 7 34.65 11.70 61.75
C ARG A 7 34.48 10.66 60.64
N ILE A 8 33.37 9.95 60.66
CA ILE A 8 32.95 9.08 59.59
C ILE A 8 32.31 9.96 58.51
N VAL A 9 32.98 10.07 57.36
CA VAL A 9 32.44 10.67 56.14
C VAL A 9 31.66 9.59 55.39
N ALA A 10 30.32 9.65 55.45
CA ALA A 10 29.44 8.81 54.64
C ALA A 10 29.41 9.34 53.23
N LEU A 11 30.07 8.62 52.32
CA LEU A 11 30.01 8.87 50.87
C LEU A 11 28.71 8.31 50.30
N ALA A 12 27.70 9.17 50.07
CA ALA A 12 26.44 8.79 49.41
C ALA A 12 26.68 8.62 47.90
N LEU A 13 26.78 7.39 47.45
CA LEU A 13 26.74 7.04 46.03
C LEU A 13 25.33 7.24 45.51
N LEU A 14 25.08 8.37 44.85
CA LEU A 14 23.91 8.61 44.01
C LEU A 14 24.04 7.72 42.74
N LEU A 15 23.44 6.55 42.77
CA LEU A 15 23.16 5.73 41.60
C LEU A 15 22.09 6.49 40.77
N GLY A 16 22.54 7.32 39.85
CA GLY A 16 21.69 7.86 38.80
C GLY A 16 21.20 6.73 37.92
N ALA A 17 19.97 6.24 38.18
CA ALA A 17 19.26 5.39 37.24
C ALA A 17 19.02 6.22 35.98
N GLY A 18 19.91 6.10 34.99
CA GLY A 18 19.69 6.61 33.65
C GLY A 18 18.43 5.97 33.10
N VAL A 19 17.35 6.73 33.01
CA VAL A 19 16.16 6.34 32.29
C VAL A 19 16.62 6.20 30.84
N ALA A 20 16.86 4.97 30.39
CA ALA A 20 17.05 4.70 28.98
C ALA A 20 15.74 5.08 28.27
N PHE A 21 15.71 6.28 27.68
CA PHE A 21 14.65 6.67 26.75
C PHE A 21 14.74 5.67 25.59
N GLY A 22 13.87 4.67 25.62
CA GLY A 22 13.65 3.81 24.45
C GLY A 22 13.23 4.71 23.27
N ALA A 23 13.70 4.36 22.06
CA ALA A 23 13.29 5.09 20.86
C ALA A 23 11.77 5.22 20.81
N GLU A 24 11.29 6.41 20.45
CA GLU A 24 9.87 6.69 20.29
C GLU A 24 9.24 5.76 19.24
N PRO A 25 7.97 5.35 19.39
CA PRO A 25 7.33 4.43 18.44
C PRO A 25 7.40 4.90 16.98
N LYS A 26 7.31 6.21 16.74
CA LYS A 26 7.46 6.82 15.41
C LYS A 26 8.86 6.56 14.83
N GLU A 27 9.90 6.67 15.64
CA GLU A 27 11.29 6.42 15.21
C GLU A 27 11.49 4.96 14.76
N TRP A 28 10.84 3.99 15.41
CA TRP A 28 10.87 2.59 14.97
C TRP A 28 10.26 2.41 13.57
N LEU A 29 9.18 3.09 13.26
CA LEU A 29 8.55 3.05 11.93
C LEU A 29 9.42 3.70 10.86
N GLU A 30 10.06 4.82 11.17
CA GLU A 30 11.01 5.48 10.28
C GLU A 30 12.24 4.60 9.98
N ARG A 31 12.81 3.97 11.01
CA ARG A 31 13.92 3.01 10.86
C ARG A 31 13.50 1.79 10.03
N MET A 32 12.31 1.27 10.24
CA MET A 32 11.74 0.16 9.48
C MET A 32 11.59 0.52 8.00
N ASN A 33 10.98 1.66 7.68
CA ASN A 33 10.84 2.12 6.30
C ASN A 33 12.20 2.31 5.62
N LYS A 34 13.16 2.89 6.34
CA LYS A 34 14.53 3.01 5.84
C LYS A 34 15.16 1.64 5.58
N ALA A 35 14.99 0.67 6.49
CA ALA A 35 15.55 -0.67 6.32
C ALA A 35 14.96 -1.38 5.09
N LEU A 36 13.63 -1.32 4.90
CA LEU A 36 12.94 -1.90 3.75
C LEU A 36 13.38 -1.33 2.41
N THR A 37 13.72 -0.04 2.38
CA THR A 37 14.06 0.67 1.12
C THR A 37 15.55 0.70 0.81
N THR A 38 16.43 0.49 1.81
CA THR A 38 17.89 0.66 1.62
C THR A 38 18.70 -0.60 1.83
N ARG A 39 18.13 -1.66 2.40
CA ARG A 39 18.87 -2.91 2.64
C ARG A 39 18.60 -3.94 1.56
N ASN A 40 19.61 -4.75 1.27
CA ASN A 40 19.42 -5.99 0.55
C ASN A 40 18.81 -7.03 1.51
N TYR A 41 17.78 -7.77 1.07
CA TYR A 41 17.25 -8.88 1.84
C TYR A 41 16.70 -9.99 0.95
N VAL A 42 16.75 -11.21 1.49
CA VAL A 42 16.14 -12.41 0.92
C VAL A 42 15.34 -13.05 2.05
N GLY A 43 14.08 -13.35 1.80
CA GLY A 43 13.24 -13.95 2.83
C GLY A 43 12.15 -14.83 2.26
N VAL A 44 11.65 -15.72 3.11
CA VAL A 44 10.44 -16.50 2.87
C VAL A 44 9.42 -16.06 3.91
N PHE A 45 8.23 -15.80 3.49
CA PHE A 45 7.14 -15.39 4.38
C PHE A 45 5.82 -16.05 3.99
N THR A 46 4.94 -16.16 4.96
CA THR A 46 3.55 -16.55 4.76
C THR A 46 2.67 -15.31 4.75
N HIS A 47 1.83 -15.21 3.75
CA HIS A 47 0.81 -14.19 3.61
C HIS A 47 -0.57 -14.82 3.81
N VAL A 48 -1.30 -14.34 4.81
CA VAL A 48 -2.65 -14.78 5.14
C VAL A 48 -3.61 -13.63 4.87
N HIS A 49 -4.51 -13.80 3.93
CA HIS A 49 -5.52 -12.79 3.56
C HIS A 49 -6.79 -13.43 3.00
N GLY A 50 -7.95 -12.91 3.36
CA GLY A 50 -9.25 -13.38 2.83
C GLY A 50 -9.48 -14.90 2.95
N GLY A 51 -8.98 -15.53 4.02
CA GLY A 51 -9.06 -16.97 4.24
C GLY A 51 -8.05 -17.81 3.41
N ARG A 52 -7.17 -17.16 2.65
CA ARG A 52 -6.11 -17.83 1.86
C ARG A 52 -4.77 -17.72 2.58
N VAL A 53 -3.96 -18.74 2.40
CA VAL A 53 -2.58 -18.79 2.91
C VAL A 53 -1.67 -19.02 1.72
N GLU A 54 -0.71 -18.14 1.51
CA GLU A 54 0.28 -18.24 0.44
C GLU A 54 1.68 -18.13 1.05
N THR A 55 2.60 -18.98 0.59
CA THR A 55 4.02 -18.89 0.95
C THR A 55 4.76 -18.25 -0.21
N LEU A 56 5.49 -17.18 0.07
CA LEU A 56 6.19 -16.40 -0.93
C LEU A 56 7.66 -16.21 -0.56
N ARG A 57 8.49 -16.15 -1.58
CA ARG A 57 9.90 -15.76 -1.45
C ARG A 57 10.09 -14.37 -2.03
N ILE A 58 10.70 -13.48 -1.26
CA ILE A 58 11.09 -12.13 -1.69
C ILE A 58 12.61 -12.04 -1.79
N ILE A 59 13.07 -11.41 -2.85
CA ILE A 59 14.45 -11.00 -3.06
C ILE A 59 14.41 -9.50 -3.36
N HIS A 60 15.08 -8.69 -2.55
CA HIS A 60 15.13 -7.25 -2.71
C HIS A 60 16.59 -6.79 -2.69
N ARG A 61 16.98 -6.04 -3.71
CA ARG A 61 18.33 -5.51 -3.87
C ARG A 61 18.32 -4.04 -4.20
N VAL A 62 19.20 -3.30 -3.54
CA VAL A 62 19.42 -1.89 -3.80
C VAL A 62 20.86 -1.69 -4.29
N ARG A 63 21.02 -1.00 -5.42
CA ARG A 63 22.31 -0.55 -5.98
C ARG A 63 22.23 0.94 -6.29
N GLY A 64 22.68 1.78 -5.36
CA GLY A 64 22.52 3.22 -5.49
C GLY A 64 21.05 3.64 -5.50
N ARG A 65 20.55 4.09 -6.65
CA ARG A 65 19.12 4.44 -6.84
C ARG A 65 18.32 3.33 -7.50
N ASP A 66 18.97 2.27 -7.97
CA ASP A 66 18.31 1.19 -8.68
C ASP A 66 17.84 0.12 -7.70
N VAL A 67 16.56 -0.21 -7.78
CA VAL A 67 15.94 -1.27 -7.01
C VAL A 67 15.57 -2.41 -7.94
N SER A 68 15.98 -3.63 -7.55
CA SER A 68 15.55 -4.88 -8.20
C SER A 68 14.83 -5.72 -7.17
N GLU A 69 13.68 -6.25 -7.53
CA GLU A 69 12.87 -7.10 -6.66
C GLU A 69 12.38 -8.33 -7.41
N ARG A 70 12.29 -9.42 -6.70
CA ARG A 70 11.64 -10.63 -7.20
C ARG A 70 10.77 -11.23 -6.12
N LEU A 71 9.50 -11.40 -6.41
CA LEU A 71 8.52 -12.05 -5.55
C LEU A 71 8.03 -13.33 -6.25
N LEU A 72 8.21 -14.46 -5.60
CA LEU A 72 7.88 -15.78 -6.14
C LEU A 72 6.93 -16.50 -5.20
N SER A 73 5.77 -16.96 -5.70
CA SER A 73 4.90 -17.88 -4.98
C SER A 73 5.56 -19.27 -4.94
N LEU A 74 5.72 -19.83 -3.74
CA LEU A 74 6.33 -21.14 -3.52
C LEU A 74 5.29 -22.28 -3.52
N ASP A 75 4.02 -21.93 -3.50
CA ASP A 75 2.89 -22.84 -3.56
C ASP A 75 1.94 -22.44 -4.72
N GLY A 76 0.97 -23.30 -5.00
CA GLY A 76 -0.02 -23.06 -6.05
C GLY A 76 0.57 -22.95 -7.44
N SER A 77 0.26 -21.86 -8.14
CA SER A 77 0.57 -21.66 -9.55
C SER A 77 2.03 -21.27 -9.85
N GLY A 78 2.85 -20.98 -8.85
CA GLY A 78 4.21 -20.50 -9.05
C GLY A 78 4.28 -19.12 -9.74
N ARG A 79 3.33 -18.22 -9.44
CA ARG A 79 3.35 -16.82 -9.95
C ARG A 79 4.64 -16.14 -9.55
N GLU A 80 5.17 -15.35 -10.47
CA GLU A 80 6.42 -14.66 -10.26
C GLU A 80 6.33 -13.20 -10.72
N PHE A 81 6.84 -12.29 -9.93
CA PHE A 81 6.90 -10.87 -10.21
C PHE A 81 8.36 -10.44 -10.13
N ILE A 82 8.88 -9.87 -11.21
CA ILE A 82 10.25 -9.35 -11.28
C ILE A 82 10.17 -7.88 -11.60
N ARG A 83 10.79 -7.08 -10.74
CA ARG A 83 10.93 -5.63 -10.90
C ARG A 83 12.36 -5.25 -11.17
N GLU A 84 12.57 -4.45 -12.19
CA GLU A 84 13.84 -3.79 -12.50
C GLU A 84 13.58 -2.29 -12.70
N GLY A 85 13.95 -1.50 -11.70
CA GLY A 85 13.63 -0.07 -11.69
C GLY A 85 12.11 0.18 -11.70
N THR A 86 11.61 0.79 -12.77
CA THR A 86 10.17 1.08 -12.95
C THR A 86 9.41 0.00 -13.70
N GLU A 87 10.08 -0.95 -14.33
CA GLU A 87 9.43 -2.04 -15.07
C GLU A 87 9.16 -3.22 -14.13
N VAL A 88 7.94 -3.74 -14.19
CA VAL A 88 7.51 -4.95 -13.46
C VAL A 88 7.00 -5.96 -14.47
N THR A 89 7.63 -7.13 -14.50
CA THR A 89 7.21 -8.29 -15.31
C THR A 89 6.51 -9.29 -14.42
N CYS A 90 5.24 -9.57 -14.73
CA CYS A 90 4.40 -10.49 -13.99
C CYS A 90 4.20 -11.77 -14.81
N TYR A 91 4.59 -12.92 -14.28
CA TYR A 91 4.43 -14.23 -14.90
C TYR A 91 3.25 -14.97 -14.27
N PHE A 92 2.31 -15.42 -15.10
CA PHE A 92 1.12 -16.16 -14.70
C PHE A 92 1.12 -17.54 -15.41
N PRO A 93 1.73 -18.58 -14.81
CA PRO A 93 1.89 -19.89 -15.42
C PRO A 93 0.56 -20.55 -15.80
N ASP A 94 -0.45 -20.46 -14.92
CA ASP A 94 -1.79 -21.04 -15.13
C ASP A 94 -2.46 -20.52 -16.40
N ARG A 95 -2.17 -19.28 -16.76
CA ARG A 95 -2.75 -18.59 -17.92
C ARG A 95 -1.80 -18.56 -19.11
N ARG A 96 -0.58 -19.08 -18.95
CA ARG A 96 0.53 -18.93 -19.91
C ARG A 96 0.64 -17.49 -20.41
N THR A 97 0.68 -16.55 -19.46
CA THR A 97 0.64 -15.12 -19.76
C THR A 97 1.77 -14.41 -19.02
N VAL A 98 2.40 -13.47 -19.71
CA VAL A 98 3.32 -12.50 -19.12
C VAL A 98 2.76 -11.11 -19.33
N LEU A 99 2.68 -10.35 -18.24
CA LEU A 99 2.29 -8.94 -18.27
C LEU A 99 3.49 -8.08 -17.89
N VAL A 100 3.86 -7.14 -18.75
CA VAL A 100 4.89 -6.14 -18.47
C VAL A 100 4.20 -4.80 -18.26
N GLU A 101 4.42 -4.21 -17.11
CA GLU A 101 3.86 -2.90 -16.74
C GLU A 101 4.94 -1.97 -16.19
N ARG A 102 4.75 -0.67 -16.35
CA ARG A 102 5.56 0.34 -15.68
C ARG A 102 4.84 0.81 -14.42
N ARG A 103 5.55 0.78 -13.30
CA ARG A 103 5.07 1.29 -12.02
C ARG A 103 5.94 2.47 -11.57
N ALA A 104 5.37 3.34 -10.76
CA ALA A 104 6.14 4.38 -10.09
C ALA A 104 7.26 3.75 -9.26
N PRO A 105 8.45 4.40 -9.15
CA PRO A 105 9.59 3.84 -8.44
C PRO A 105 9.35 3.59 -6.95
N ASP A 106 8.34 4.20 -6.35
CA ASP A 106 8.24 4.38 -4.91
C ASP A 106 7.48 3.28 -4.16
N GLY A 107 7.10 2.17 -4.80
CA GLY A 107 6.39 1.09 -4.13
C GLY A 107 7.12 -0.24 -4.21
N PRO A 108 7.66 -0.80 -3.10
CA PRO A 108 8.19 -2.16 -3.09
C PRO A 108 7.08 -3.18 -3.39
N LEU A 109 7.45 -4.35 -3.96
CA LEU A 109 6.51 -5.45 -4.24
C LEU A 109 5.89 -6.01 -2.94
N LEU A 110 6.66 -5.99 -1.87
CA LEU A 110 6.18 -6.31 -0.52
C LEU A 110 5.70 -5.02 0.15
N GLY A 111 4.53 -4.55 -0.05
CA GLY A 111 4.00 -3.29 0.44
C GLY A 111 4.68 -2.76 1.71
N ALA A 112 5.59 -1.79 1.56
CA ALA A 112 6.10 -1.06 2.71
C ALA A 112 4.98 -0.16 3.23
N LEU A 113 4.88 -0.01 4.53
CA LEU A 113 4.07 1.06 5.08
C LEU A 113 4.63 2.39 4.57
N PRO A 114 3.78 3.28 4.06
CA PRO A 114 4.21 4.61 3.66
C PRO A 114 4.90 5.34 4.80
N ALA A 115 5.77 6.27 4.48
CA ALA A 115 6.43 7.09 5.48
C ALA A 115 5.37 7.81 6.32
N ILE A 116 5.47 7.65 7.64
CA ILE A 116 4.56 8.31 8.58
C ILE A 116 4.99 9.76 8.70
N ASP A 117 4.12 10.65 8.27
CA ASP A 117 4.25 12.09 8.40
C ASP A 117 3.39 12.63 9.56
N ASP A 118 3.46 13.92 9.78
CA ASP A 118 2.66 14.56 10.84
C ASP A 118 1.15 14.50 10.53
N ALA A 119 0.75 14.43 9.27
CA ALA A 119 -0.65 14.27 8.88
C ALA A 119 -1.19 12.89 9.29
N SER A 120 -0.39 11.83 9.12
CA SER A 120 -0.74 10.47 9.54
C SER A 120 -0.96 10.39 11.06
N THR A 121 -0.19 11.14 11.86
CA THR A 121 -0.33 11.15 13.33
C THR A 121 -1.63 11.80 13.82
N GLN A 122 -2.27 12.62 12.99
CA GLN A 122 -3.58 13.19 13.33
C GLN A 122 -4.71 12.16 13.26
N VAL A 123 -4.57 11.16 12.40
CA VAL A 123 -5.59 10.14 12.12
C VAL A 123 -5.25 8.75 12.68
N TYR A 124 -4.00 8.55 13.10
CA TYR A 124 -3.56 7.35 13.83
C TYR A 124 -2.94 7.72 15.17
N GLU A 125 -3.17 6.90 16.16
CA GLU A 125 -2.42 6.87 17.40
C GLU A 125 -1.33 5.81 17.28
N ILE A 126 -0.05 6.23 17.39
CA ILE A 126 1.08 5.30 17.32
C ILE A 126 1.45 4.92 18.75
N ARG A 127 1.38 3.62 19.06
CA ARG A 127 1.73 3.08 20.36
C ARG A 127 2.93 2.16 20.25
N GLY A 128 3.91 2.35 21.11
CA GLY A 128 4.99 1.39 21.34
C GLY A 128 4.49 0.26 22.20
N GLY A 129 4.75 -0.95 21.77
CA GLY A 129 4.40 -2.14 22.50
C GLY A 129 5.59 -2.75 23.26
N GLU A 130 5.36 -3.90 23.82
CA GLU A 130 6.33 -4.71 24.52
C GLU A 130 7.39 -5.28 23.59
N ARG A 131 8.44 -5.83 24.18
CA ARG A 131 9.39 -6.66 23.45
C ARG A 131 8.81 -8.07 23.33
N GLU A 132 8.84 -8.59 22.11
CA GLU A 132 8.49 -9.97 21.82
C GLU A 132 9.64 -10.68 21.12
N ARG A 133 9.66 -12.01 21.18
CA ARG A 133 10.64 -12.82 20.47
C ARG A 133 9.99 -13.47 19.24
N LEU A 134 10.55 -13.20 18.05
CA LEU A 134 10.08 -13.77 16.79
C LEU A 134 11.27 -14.24 15.95
N LEU A 135 11.23 -15.45 15.40
CA LEU A 135 12.34 -16.08 14.66
C LEU A 135 13.67 -16.09 15.44
N GLY A 136 13.62 -16.27 16.75
CA GLY A 136 14.80 -16.22 17.60
C GLY A 136 15.37 -14.82 17.85
N ARG A 137 14.76 -13.74 17.29
CA ARG A 137 15.20 -12.35 17.38
C ARG A 137 14.35 -11.55 18.36
N SER A 138 14.92 -10.56 19.00
CA SER A 138 14.18 -9.60 19.82
C SER A 138 13.49 -8.58 18.89
N THR A 139 12.20 -8.42 19.04
CA THR A 139 11.40 -7.47 18.25
C THR A 139 10.74 -6.44 19.15
N ARG A 140 10.60 -5.23 18.60
CA ARG A 140 9.75 -4.18 19.17
C ARG A 140 8.41 -4.22 18.46
N VAL A 141 7.34 -4.33 19.24
CA VAL A 141 5.98 -4.24 18.70
C VAL A 141 5.58 -2.76 18.61
N VAL A 142 5.12 -2.35 17.44
CA VAL A 142 4.56 -0.99 17.22
C VAL A 142 3.16 -1.16 16.64
N ALA A 143 2.20 -0.45 17.21
CA ALA A 143 0.82 -0.49 16.77
C ALA A 143 0.37 0.89 16.28
N LEU A 144 -0.35 0.91 15.17
CA LEU A 144 -1.05 2.08 14.64
C LEU A 144 -2.55 1.86 14.86
N HIS A 145 -3.12 2.61 15.79
CA HIS A 145 -4.55 2.55 16.08
C HIS A 145 -5.27 3.68 15.33
N PRO A 146 -6.24 3.38 14.48
CA PRO A 146 -7.04 4.43 13.83
C PRO A 146 -7.82 5.23 14.87
N ARG A 147 -7.93 6.55 14.66
CA ARG A 147 -8.73 7.44 15.50
C ARG A 147 -10.19 7.56 15.05
N ASP A 148 -10.53 6.95 13.92
CA ASP A 148 -11.84 6.98 13.30
C ASP A 148 -12.22 5.63 12.67
N GLU A 149 -13.40 5.54 12.07
CA GLU A 149 -13.94 4.32 11.45
C GLU A 149 -13.54 4.11 9.98
N TYR A 150 -12.73 5.02 9.42
CA TYR A 150 -12.44 5.04 7.98
C TYR A 150 -11.17 4.31 7.58
N ARG A 151 -10.45 3.68 8.51
CA ARG A 151 -9.18 3.02 8.26
C ARG A 151 -8.97 1.82 9.17
N TYR A 152 -8.12 0.91 8.71
CA TYR A 152 -7.69 -0.21 9.51
C TYR A 152 -6.46 0.14 10.33
N GLY A 153 -6.24 -0.59 11.43
CA GLY A 153 -5.03 -0.49 12.24
C GLY A 153 -3.95 -1.45 11.78
N TYR A 154 -2.73 -1.22 12.27
CA TYR A 154 -1.58 -2.08 12.01
C TYR A 154 -0.92 -2.50 13.32
N ARG A 155 -0.34 -3.70 13.31
CA ARG A 155 0.58 -4.17 14.34
C ARG A 155 1.82 -4.76 13.69
N LEU A 156 2.99 -4.27 14.10
CA LEU A 156 4.27 -4.51 13.44
C LEU A 156 5.27 -5.03 14.46
N TRP A 157 5.94 -6.13 14.15
CA TRP A 157 7.06 -6.70 14.92
C TRP A 157 8.34 -6.35 14.20
N ILE A 158 9.06 -5.37 14.72
CA ILE A 158 10.27 -4.81 14.10
C ILE A 158 11.48 -5.37 14.83
N ASP A 159 12.39 -6.02 14.11
CA ASP A 159 13.65 -6.55 14.64
C ASP A 159 14.52 -5.43 15.21
N GLU A 160 14.89 -5.51 16.49
CA GLU A 160 15.64 -4.46 17.17
C GLU A 160 17.06 -4.25 16.59
N GLN A 161 17.67 -5.26 15.97
CA GLN A 161 19.01 -5.17 15.40
C GLN A 161 19.03 -4.64 13.97
N THR A 162 18.09 -5.07 13.15
CA THR A 162 18.10 -4.77 11.71
C THR A 162 17.06 -3.76 11.31
N SER A 163 16.09 -3.48 12.15
CA SER A 163 14.88 -2.69 11.89
C SER A 163 13.99 -3.29 10.79
N MET A 164 14.19 -4.55 10.41
CA MET A 164 13.29 -5.21 9.45
C MET A 164 11.99 -5.64 10.12
N PRO A 165 10.84 -5.47 9.45
CA PRO A 165 9.58 -6.02 9.94
C PRO A 165 9.58 -7.54 9.75
N LEU A 166 9.47 -8.30 10.83
CA LEU A 166 9.40 -9.76 10.78
C LEU A 166 7.96 -10.27 10.72
N LYS A 167 7.01 -9.45 11.19
CA LYS A 167 5.57 -9.73 11.11
C LYS A 167 4.81 -8.42 11.01
N THR A 168 3.79 -8.41 10.16
CA THR A 168 2.84 -7.30 10.00
C THR A 168 1.43 -7.85 10.05
N GLN A 169 0.55 -7.20 10.78
CA GLN A 169 -0.87 -7.50 10.82
C GLN A 169 -1.67 -6.24 10.48
N LEU A 170 -2.66 -6.38 9.60
CA LEU A 170 -3.72 -5.43 9.37
C LEU A 170 -4.92 -5.84 10.23
N CYS A 171 -5.43 -4.94 11.04
CA CYS A 171 -6.48 -5.22 12.00
C CYS A 171 -7.69 -4.32 11.76
N ASN A 172 -8.90 -4.89 11.88
CA ASN A 172 -10.13 -4.10 11.85
C ASN A 172 -10.30 -3.30 13.17
N GLN A 173 -11.39 -2.55 13.28
CA GLN A 173 -11.68 -1.70 14.44
C GLN A 173 -11.89 -2.48 15.74
N THR A 174 -12.28 -3.75 15.64
CA THR A 174 -12.40 -4.64 16.81
C THR A 174 -11.10 -5.31 17.21
N GLY A 175 -10.00 -5.07 16.44
CA GLY A 175 -8.69 -5.67 16.67
C GLY A 175 -8.53 -7.06 16.05
N GLU A 176 -9.51 -7.53 15.28
CA GLU A 176 -9.44 -8.80 14.56
C GLU A 176 -8.47 -8.67 13.37
N VAL A 177 -7.61 -9.66 13.20
CA VAL A 177 -6.62 -9.69 12.12
C VAL A 177 -7.31 -10.09 10.81
N ILE A 178 -7.27 -9.20 9.82
CA ILE A 178 -7.84 -9.41 8.48
C ILE A 178 -6.79 -9.79 7.44
N GLU A 179 -5.54 -9.40 7.69
CA GLU A 179 -4.39 -9.75 6.86
C GLU A 179 -3.14 -9.88 7.73
N GLN A 180 -2.26 -10.82 7.37
CA GLN A 180 -1.01 -11.02 8.08
C GLN A 180 0.10 -11.43 7.11
N ILE A 181 1.25 -10.81 7.27
CA ILE A 181 2.51 -11.25 6.68
C ILE A 181 3.44 -11.64 7.83
N VAL A 182 4.01 -12.83 7.77
CA VAL A 182 5.01 -13.28 8.76
C VAL A 182 6.15 -13.99 8.06
N PHE A 183 7.36 -13.50 8.26
CA PHE A 183 8.56 -14.18 7.75
C PHE A 183 8.78 -15.51 8.49
N SER A 184 9.21 -16.52 7.76
CA SER A 184 9.77 -17.76 8.30
C SER A 184 11.29 -17.72 8.29
N THR A 185 11.88 -17.06 7.28
CA THR A 185 13.32 -16.79 7.19
C THR A 185 13.55 -15.40 6.62
N ILE A 186 14.60 -14.72 7.08
CA ILE A 186 15.05 -13.46 6.50
C ILE A 186 16.57 -13.33 6.69
N ASP A 187 17.26 -13.12 5.57
CA ASP A 187 18.69 -12.88 5.48
C ASP A 187 18.95 -11.50 4.89
N LEU A 188 20.00 -10.83 5.33
CA LEU A 188 20.42 -9.52 4.85
C LEU A 188 21.84 -9.59 4.26
N PRO A 189 21.99 -10.16 3.06
CA PRO A 189 23.31 -10.31 2.43
C PRO A 189 23.82 -8.95 1.92
N GLU A 190 25.11 -8.74 2.01
CA GLU A 190 25.75 -7.54 1.44
C GLU A 190 25.58 -7.45 -0.09
N ARG A 191 25.56 -8.61 -0.77
CA ARG A 191 25.46 -8.70 -2.23
C ARG A 191 24.46 -9.78 -2.62
N ILE A 192 23.65 -9.47 -3.63
CA ILE A 192 22.73 -10.40 -4.28
C ILE A 192 23.10 -10.50 -5.76
N PRO A 193 23.43 -11.71 -6.28
CA PRO A 193 23.80 -11.91 -7.69
C PRO A 193 22.63 -11.63 -8.64
N ASP A 194 22.92 -11.18 -9.87
CA ASP A 194 21.94 -10.92 -10.91
C ASP A 194 21.15 -12.18 -11.29
N ALA A 195 21.77 -13.35 -11.18
CA ALA A 195 21.11 -14.62 -11.44
C ALA A 195 19.87 -14.86 -10.56
N MET A 196 19.80 -14.26 -9.38
CA MET A 196 18.64 -14.38 -8.49
C MET A 196 17.40 -13.62 -8.99
N PHE A 197 17.54 -12.73 -9.97
CA PHE A 197 16.43 -11.97 -10.57
C PHE A 197 15.99 -12.54 -11.93
N LYS A 198 16.59 -13.64 -12.39
CA LYS A 198 16.14 -14.32 -13.59
C LYS A 198 14.85 -15.13 -13.30
N PRO A 199 13.87 -15.14 -14.22
CA PRO A 199 12.68 -15.97 -14.06
C PRO A 199 13.07 -17.46 -13.97
N GLN A 200 12.35 -18.23 -13.16
CA GLN A 200 12.58 -19.68 -13.04
C GLN A 200 11.90 -20.46 -14.15
N MET A 201 10.87 -19.90 -14.76
CA MET A 201 10.10 -20.58 -15.78
C MET A 201 10.56 -20.20 -17.19
N ASP A 202 10.42 -21.13 -18.12
CA ASP A 202 10.52 -20.83 -19.54
C ASP A 202 9.17 -20.25 -20.02
N ALA A 203 9.17 -18.97 -20.35
CA ALA A 203 8.01 -18.24 -20.83
C ALA A 203 8.03 -18.05 -22.38
N SER A 204 8.84 -18.82 -23.12
CA SER A 204 8.94 -18.72 -24.59
C SER A 204 7.59 -18.96 -25.29
N ASN A 205 6.73 -19.81 -24.73
CA ASN A 205 5.41 -20.15 -25.25
C ASN A 205 4.26 -19.38 -24.58
N TYR A 206 4.56 -18.29 -23.82
CA TYR A 206 3.55 -17.49 -23.15
C TYR A 206 3.10 -16.34 -24.03
N ARG A 207 1.86 -15.87 -23.81
CA ARG A 207 1.36 -14.64 -24.42
C ARG A 207 1.87 -13.44 -23.63
N TRP A 208 2.53 -12.52 -24.33
CA TRP A 208 3.09 -11.33 -23.73
C TRP A 208 2.17 -10.15 -23.96
N PHE A 209 1.83 -9.46 -22.89
CA PHE A 209 1.09 -8.21 -22.88
C PHE A 209 1.97 -7.11 -22.30
N ARG A 210 2.06 -6.00 -22.99
CA ARG A 210 2.66 -4.79 -22.46
C ARG A 210 1.53 -3.81 -22.16
N ALA A 211 1.33 -3.51 -20.89
CA ALA A 211 0.53 -2.38 -20.49
C ALA A 211 1.43 -1.15 -20.62
N ASP A 212 1.44 -0.52 -21.79
CA ASP A 212 1.89 0.86 -21.89
C ASP A 212 0.92 1.69 -21.04
N ARG A 213 1.19 1.75 -19.74
CA ARG A 213 0.68 2.88 -18.98
C ARG A 213 1.34 4.09 -19.64
N GLN A 214 0.67 4.66 -20.63
CA GLN A 214 0.82 6.07 -20.80
C GLN A 214 0.57 6.61 -19.40
N VAL A 215 1.65 7.05 -18.72
CA VAL A 215 1.52 7.99 -17.62
C VAL A 215 0.74 9.11 -18.26
N ALA A 216 -0.58 9.02 -18.14
CA ALA A 216 -1.44 10.03 -18.65
C ALA A 216 -0.91 11.27 -17.99
N SER A 217 -0.32 12.13 -18.84
CA SER A 217 0.10 13.45 -18.40
C SER A 217 -0.99 13.97 -17.46
N ASN A 218 -0.63 14.72 -16.43
CA ASN A 218 -1.54 15.44 -15.53
C ASN A 218 -2.54 16.35 -16.28
N THR A 219 -2.64 16.23 -17.59
CA THR A 219 -3.52 16.89 -18.56
C THR A 219 -4.79 16.13 -18.89
N ALA A 220 -5.07 14.95 -18.25
CA ALA A 220 -6.44 14.43 -18.28
C ALA A 220 -7.35 15.54 -17.73
N PRO A 221 -8.38 15.98 -18.48
CA PRO A 221 -9.25 17.06 -18.03
C PRO A 221 -9.74 16.71 -16.63
N ALA A 222 -9.76 17.72 -15.74
CA ALA A 222 -10.18 17.57 -14.35
C ALA A 222 -11.69 17.31 -14.26
N LEU A 223 -12.12 16.20 -14.91
CA LEU A 223 -13.53 15.88 -15.08
C LEU A 223 -14.19 15.32 -13.83
N TRP A 224 -13.39 14.75 -12.91
CA TRP A 224 -13.90 14.08 -11.72
C TRP A 224 -13.18 14.52 -10.46
N GLU A 225 -13.92 14.74 -9.40
CA GLU A 225 -13.44 15.14 -8.08
C GLU A 225 -14.30 14.53 -6.96
N ALA A 226 -13.75 14.35 -5.78
CA ALA A 226 -14.51 13.97 -4.61
C ALA A 226 -14.93 15.24 -3.85
N MET A 227 -16.23 15.40 -3.63
CA MET A 227 -16.80 16.57 -2.91
C MET A 227 -16.50 16.50 -1.41
N ARG A 228 -16.37 15.31 -0.85
CA ARG A 228 -16.05 15.06 0.55
C ARG A 228 -15.22 13.79 0.66
N LEU A 229 -14.19 13.84 1.51
CA LEU A 229 -13.32 12.72 1.84
C LEU A 229 -13.36 12.45 3.35
N PRO A 230 -13.05 11.22 3.79
CA PRO A 230 -12.80 10.96 5.20
C PRO A 230 -11.67 11.85 5.72
N PRO A 231 -11.62 12.17 7.03
CA PRO A 231 -10.55 12.98 7.60
C PRO A 231 -9.16 12.44 7.21
N GLY A 232 -8.23 13.32 6.84
CA GLY A 232 -6.86 12.98 6.45
C GLY A 232 -6.69 12.43 5.04
N PHE A 233 -7.76 11.95 4.37
CA PHE A 233 -7.65 11.54 2.97
C PHE A 233 -7.53 12.75 2.04
N ARG A 234 -6.64 12.62 1.06
CA ARG A 234 -6.40 13.61 0.00
C ARG A 234 -6.23 12.91 -1.34
N MET A 235 -6.48 13.59 -2.42
CA MET A 235 -6.17 13.08 -3.76
C MET A 235 -4.65 13.01 -3.93
N ALA A 236 -4.15 11.81 -4.21
CA ALA A 236 -2.73 11.56 -4.49
C ALA A 236 -2.44 11.65 -5.98
N THR A 237 -3.25 10.97 -6.81
CA THR A 237 -3.05 10.95 -8.26
C THR A 237 -4.40 10.99 -8.99
N ARG A 238 -4.35 11.52 -10.23
CA ARG A 238 -5.43 11.47 -11.20
C ARG A 238 -4.81 11.08 -12.54
N SER A 239 -5.37 10.07 -13.18
CA SER A 239 -4.90 9.59 -14.48
C SER A 239 -6.07 9.07 -15.32
N ALA A 240 -5.84 8.91 -16.62
CA ALA A 240 -6.72 8.14 -17.48
C ALA A 240 -5.99 6.82 -17.83
N GLN A 241 -6.71 5.72 -17.82
CA GLN A 241 -6.16 4.38 -18.09
C GLN A 241 -7.01 3.69 -19.15
N SER A 242 -6.36 3.02 -20.09
CA SER A 242 -7.05 2.09 -20.99
C SER A 242 -7.17 0.74 -20.30
N LEU A 243 -8.39 0.32 -20.00
CA LEU A 243 -8.64 -1.01 -19.43
C LEU A 243 -8.95 -2.03 -20.53
N PRO A 244 -8.52 -3.29 -20.40
CA PRO A 244 -8.91 -4.35 -21.33
C PRO A 244 -10.43 -4.48 -21.42
N GLY A 245 -10.98 -4.32 -22.64
CA GLY A 245 -12.43 -4.37 -22.88
C GLY A 245 -13.18 -3.04 -22.71
N SER A 246 -12.48 -1.96 -22.41
CA SER A 246 -13.03 -0.60 -22.51
C SER A 246 -12.62 0.04 -23.85
N SER A 247 -13.59 0.62 -24.55
CA SER A 247 -13.36 1.38 -25.79
C SER A 247 -12.86 2.82 -25.52
N GLU A 248 -13.06 3.30 -24.29
CA GLU A 248 -12.68 4.65 -23.87
C GLU A 248 -11.76 4.59 -22.65
N PRO A 249 -10.89 5.58 -22.48
CA PRO A 249 -10.06 5.70 -21.30
C PRO A 249 -10.92 5.84 -20.03
N VAL A 250 -10.58 5.08 -19.00
CA VAL A 250 -11.21 5.10 -17.69
C VAL A 250 -10.47 6.10 -16.80
N ALA A 251 -11.19 7.02 -16.17
CA ALA A 251 -10.58 7.91 -15.21
C ALA A 251 -10.24 7.13 -13.94
N HIS A 252 -8.99 7.24 -13.47
CA HIS A 252 -8.49 6.63 -12.26
C HIS A 252 -8.02 7.70 -11.28
N LEU A 253 -8.69 7.77 -10.13
CA LEU A 253 -8.36 8.65 -9.01
C LEU A 253 -7.82 7.81 -7.88
N VAL A 254 -6.76 8.28 -7.22
CA VAL A 254 -6.23 7.64 -6.01
C VAL A 254 -6.32 8.63 -4.87
N PHE A 255 -6.97 8.21 -3.80
CA PHE A 255 -7.06 8.95 -2.54
C PHE A 255 -6.26 8.22 -1.47
N THR A 256 -5.53 8.96 -0.64
CA THR A 256 -4.71 8.40 0.44
C THR A 256 -4.68 9.31 1.65
N ASP A 257 -4.53 8.72 2.83
CA ASP A 257 -4.21 9.43 4.08
C ASP A 257 -2.71 9.37 4.44
N GLY A 258 -1.90 8.82 3.51
CA GLY A 258 -0.47 8.56 3.69
C GLY A 258 -0.16 7.08 4.02
N ILE A 259 -1.09 6.33 4.60
CA ILE A 259 -0.97 4.92 4.96
C ILE A 259 -1.94 4.07 4.14
N ALA A 260 -3.23 4.36 4.25
CA ALA A 260 -4.26 3.70 3.46
C ALA A 260 -4.47 4.40 2.11
N SER A 261 -4.90 3.62 1.10
CA SER A 261 -5.20 4.15 -0.23
C SER A 261 -6.50 3.55 -0.78
N VAL A 262 -7.23 4.38 -1.52
CA VAL A 262 -8.44 3.99 -2.24
C VAL A 262 -8.29 4.40 -3.70
N SER A 263 -8.37 3.43 -4.61
CA SER A 263 -8.47 3.64 -6.05
C SER A 263 -9.92 3.78 -6.46
N VAL A 264 -10.24 4.80 -7.25
CA VAL A 264 -11.57 5.01 -7.81
C VAL A 264 -11.47 5.01 -9.33
N PHE A 265 -12.22 4.13 -9.96
CA PHE A 265 -12.36 4.02 -11.40
C PHE A 265 -13.70 4.60 -11.81
N VAL A 266 -13.67 5.45 -12.85
CA VAL A 266 -14.89 6.06 -13.42
C VAL A 266 -14.95 5.68 -14.90
N GLU A 267 -15.97 4.88 -15.23
CA GLU A 267 -16.17 4.32 -16.56
C GLU A 267 -17.50 4.80 -17.13
N PRO A 268 -17.58 5.15 -18.45
CA PRO A 268 -18.87 5.35 -19.08
C PRO A 268 -19.74 4.10 -18.95
N ARG A 269 -21.01 4.28 -18.61
CA ARG A 269 -21.94 3.16 -18.51
C ARG A 269 -22.20 2.55 -19.88
N LYS A 270 -22.05 1.23 -19.99
CA LYS A 270 -22.42 0.49 -21.19
C LYS A 270 -23.96 0.30 -21.21
N PRO A 271 -24.66 0.67 -22.29
CA PRO A 271 -26.13 0.59 -22.34
C PRO A 271 -26.69 -0.81 -22.05
N ASP A 272 -26.00 -1.84 -22.55
CA ASP A 272 -26.46 -3.23 -22.50
C ASP A 272 -25.95 -4.02 -21.29
N THR A 273 -25.33 -3.34 -20.32
CA THR A 273 -24.79 -4.01 -19.13
C THR A 273 -25.49 -3.52 -17.89
N GLN A 274 -25.97 -4.44 -17.06
CA GLN A 274 -26.48 -4.09 -15.74
C GLN A 274 -25.32 -3.52 -14.92
N PRO A 275 -25.44 -2.30 -14.36
CA PRO A 275 -24.37 -1.71 -13.57
C PRO A 275 -24.14 -2.52 -12.30
N ALA A 276 -22.89 -2.64 -11.90
CA ALA A 276 -22.56 -3.14 -10.57
C ALA A 276 -22.93 -2.06 -9.56
N GLU A 277 -23.69 -2.41 -8.52
CA GLU A 277 -24.05 -1.51 -7.43
C GLU A 277 -23.90 -2.20 -6.08
N GLY A 278 -23.49 -1.43 -5.07
CA GLY A 278 -23.34 -1.89 -3.70
C GLY A 278 -21.93 -2.36 -3.33
N PRO A 279 -21.82 -2.94 -2.12
CA PRO A 279 -20.56 -3.39 -1.58
C PRO A 279 -20.10 -4.73 -2.18
N ALA A 280 -18.79 -4.89 -2.31
CA ALA A 280 -18.13 -6.13 -2.70
C ALA A 280 -16.81 -6.30 -1.94
N ARG A 281 -16.19 -7.47 -2.03
CA ARG A 281 -14.85 -7.74 -1.48
C ARG A 281 -13.96 -8.42 -2.53
N VAL A 282 -12.70 -7.98 -2.55
CA VAL A 282 -11.66 -8.56 -3.39
C VAL A 282 -10.44 -8.84 -2.50
N GLY A 283 -10.33 -10.07 -1.98
CA GLY A 283 -9.33 -10.42 -0.98
C GLY A 283 -9.52 -9.65 0.34
N SER A 284 -8.50 -8.97 0.81
CA SER A 284 -8.54 -8.06 1.97
C SER A 284 -9.18 -6.70 1.66
N SER A 285 -9.28 -6.33 0.37
CA SER A 285 -9.81 -5.04 -0.05
C SER A 285 -11.34 -5.00 -0.02
N SER A 286 -11.89 -3.90 0.46
CA SER A 286 -13.29 -3.53 0.29
C SER A 286 -13.47 -2.85 -1.07
N ALA A 287 -14.62 -3.10 -1.70
CA ALA A 287 -15.03 -2.41 -2.91
C ALA A 287 -16.46 -1.90 -2.77
N PHE A 288 -16.76 -0.81 -3.44
CA PHE A 288 -18.12 -0.28 -3.55
C PHE A 288 -18.33 0.30 -4.95
N SER A 289 -19.43 -0.07 -5.56
CA SER A 289 -19.79 0.41 -6.90
C SER A 289 -21.12 1.16 -6.87
N THR A 290 -21.22 2.22 -7.68
CA THR A 290 -22.44 3.02 -7.83
C THR A 290 -22.46 3.69 -9.20
N VAL A 291 -23.61 4.27 -9.58
CA VAL A 291 -23.75 5.03 -10.82
C VAL A 291 -23.96 6.51 -10.50
N VAL A 292 -23.16 7.38 -11.11
CA VAL A 292 -23.25 8.84 -10.96
C VAL A 292 -23.12 9.49 -12.35
N ASP A 293 -24.05 10.35 -12.70
CA ASP A 293 -24.03 11.11 -13.96
C ASP A 293 -23.78 10.21 -15.20
N GLY A 294 -24.44 9.03 -15.26
CA GLY A 294 -24.30 8.07 -16.37
C GLY A 294 -22.98 7.28 -16.40
N HIS A 295 -22.17 7.36 -15.36
CA HIS A 295 -20.90 6.65 -15.24
C HIS A 295 -20.95 5.63 -14.11
N GLN A 296 -20.32 4.47 -14.34
CA GLN A 296 -20.04 3.49 -13.31
C GLN A 296 -18.84 3.96 -12.48
N ILE A 297 -19.03 4.13 -11.17
CA ILE A 297 -17.97 4.48 -10.22
C ILE A 297 -17.67 3.27 -9.37
N THR A 298 -16.42 2.84 -9.36
CA THR A 298 -15.96 1.72 -8.52
C THR A 298 -14.80 2.17 -7.65
N ALA A 299 -15.00 2.18 -6.34
CA ALA A 299 -13.94 2.45 -5.35
C ALA A 299 -13.44 1.13 -4.75
N VAL A 300 -12.11 0.95 -4.66
CA VAL A 300 -11.46 -0.25 -4.11
C VAL A 300 -10.29 0.15 -3.23
N GLY A 301 -10.15 -0.46 -2.05
CA GLY A 301 -9.02 -0.22 -1.16
C GLY A 301 -8.99 -1.13 0.06
N GLU A 302 -7.84 -1.26 0.69
CA GLU A 302 -7.67 -1.94 1.98
C GLU A 302 -8.09 -1.02 3.14
N VAL A 303 -9.36 -0.73 3.14
CA VAL A 303 -10.02 0.15 4.10
C VAL A 303 -11.39 -0.44 4.48
N PRO A 304 -12.01 0.01 5.58
CA PRO A 304 -13.37 -0.39 5.92
C PRO A 304 -14.36 -0.13 4.77
N PRO A 305 -15.44 -0.96 4.64
CA PRO A 305 -16.46 -0.78 3.61
C PRO A 305 -17.09 0.62 3.59
N THR A 306 -17.26 1.23 4.75
CA THR A 306 -17.77 2.60 4.91
C THR A 306 -16.94 3.64 4.17
N THR A 307 -15.64 3.43 4.07
CA THR A 307 -14.70 4.35 3.41
C THR A 307 -14.84 4.33 1.89
N VAL A 308 -14.82 3.13 1.29
CA VAL A 308 -15.01 3.00 -0.17
C VAL A 308 -16.41 3.47 -0.59
N GLU A 309 -17.43 3.20 0.22
CA GLU A 309 -18.79 3.66 -0.01
C GLU A 309 -18.89 5.19 0.04
N LEU A 310 -18.33 5.82 1.09
CA LEU A 310 -18.33 7.26 1.23
C LEU A 310 -17.62 7.91 0.04
N ILE A 311 -16.42 7.46 -0.29
CA ILE A 311 -15.63 8.05 -1.38
C ILE A 311 -16.36 7.87 -2.72
N ALA A 312 -16.85 6.66 -3.05
CA ALA A 312 -17.55 6.40 -4.31
C ALA A 312 -18.78 7.31 -4.49
N LYS A 313 -19.59 7.47 -3.46
CA LYS A 313 -20.78 8.33 -3.48
C LYS A 313 -20.48 9.84 -3.57
N GLN A 314 -19.28 10.24 -3.20
CA GLN A 314 -18.86 11.65 -3.21
C GLN A 314 -18.10 12.05 -4.50
N VAL A 315 -17.73 11.10 -5.35
CA VAL A 315 -17.11 11.38 -6.66
C VAL A 315 -18.16 11.89 -7.63
N LYS A 316 -17.91 13.06 -8.22
CA LYS A 316 -18.81 13.73 -9.17
C LYS A 316 -18.01 14.38 -10.30
N ALA A 317 -18.68 14.60 -11.42
CA ALA A 317 -18.12 15.43 -12.49
C ALA A 317 -17.82 16.84 -11.97
N SER A 318 -16.63 17.36 -12.29
CA SER A 318 -16.22 18.70 -11.88
C SER A 318 -17.10 19.77 -12.56
N LYS A 319 -17.14 20.97 -11.98
CA LYS A 319 -17.92 22.09 -12.56
C LYS A 319 -17.49 22.40 -14.00
N ALA A 320 -16.20 22.28 -14.32
CA ALA A 320 -15.68 22.51 -15.67
C ALA A 320 -16.23 21.47 -16.68
N ALA A 321 -16.35 20.21 -16.27
CA ALA A 321 -16.93 19.16 -17.11
C ALA A 321 -18.43 19.37 -17.38
N ARG A 322 -19.19 19.79 -16.38
CA ARG A 322 -20.63 20.06 -16.53
C ARG A 322 -20.91 21.23 -17.47
N GLN A 323 -20.06 22.24 -17.51
CA GLN A 323 -20.20 23.39 -18.42
C GLN A 323 -19.88 23.01 -19.87
N SER A 324 -18.91 22.12 -20.13
CA SER A 324 -18.61 21.66 -21.47
C SER A 324 -19.73 20.80 -22.07
N THR A 325 -20.38 19.96 -21.28
CA THR A 325 -21.51 19.13 -21.73
C THR A 325 -22.74 19.96 -22.03
N SER A 326 -23.06 20.95 -21.21
CA SER A 326 -24.21 21.85 -21.45
C SER A 326 -24.01 22.78 -22.67
N ALA A 327 -22.76 23.14 -23.00
CA ALA A 327 -22.46 23.93 -24.21
C ALA A 327 -22.61 23.12 -25.50
N THR A 328 -22.38 21.80 -25.45
CA THR A 328 -22.53 20.91 -26.62
C THR A 328 -24.00 20.57 -26.89
N GLU A 329 -24.83 20.43 -25.85
CA GLU A 329 -26.27 20.21 -26.00
C GLU A 329 -27.02 21.48 -26.50
N GLY A 330 -26.50 22.69 -26.25
CA GLY A 330 -27.08 23.95 -26.71
C GLY A 330 -26.82 24.30 -28.17
N LEU A 331 -25.91 23.59 -28.86
CA LEU A 331 -25.56 23.81 -30.28
C LEU A 331 -26.24 22.86 -31.28
N GLY A 332 -27.08 21.94 -30.82
CA GLY A 332 -27.80 20.98 -31.64
C GLY A 332 -29.25 21.38 -31.85
N LEU A 333 -29.57 21.73 -33.12
CA LEU A 333 -30.93 21.90 -33.75
C LEU A 333 -31.51 23.31 -33.84
N ALA A 334 -31.03 24.02 -34.82
CA ALA A 334 -31.93 24.92 -35.57
C ALA A 334 -32.57 24.12 -36.73
N PRO A 335 -33.91 23.96 -36.84
CA PRO A 335 -34.53 23.32 -37.98
C PRO A 335 -34.45 24.28 -39.19
N GLN A 336 -33.80 23.83 -40.26
CA GLN A 336 -33.92 24.51 -41.57
C GLN A 336 -35.36 24.36 -42.04
N ARG A 337 -36.08 25.46 -42.05
CA ARG A 337 -37.33 25.58 -42.81
C ARG A 337 -36.99 25.78 -44.28
N LYS A 338 -37.53 24.90 -45.13
CA LYS A 338 -37.83 25.17 -46.52
C LYS A 338 -39.15 25.83 -46.59
#